data_a5a9ddda4fe6d1699bb1fdd81812b633
#
_entry.id   a5a9ddda4fe6d1699bb1fdd81812b633
#
_cell.length_a   1.000
_cell.length_b   1.000
_cell.length_c   1.000
_cell.angle_alpha   90.00
_cell.angle_beta   90.00
_cell.angle_gamma   90.00
#
_symmetry.space_group_name_H-M   'P 1'
#
loop_
_entity.id
_entity.type
_entity.pdbx_description
1 polymer ?
#
loop_
_entity_poly.entity_id
_entity_poly.type
_entity_poly.pdbx_seq_one_letter_code
_entity_poly.pdbx_strand_id
1 'polypeptide(L)'
;SIDCLVMVHRQELVEQIVGELHRNYSLEAGIIQAGYKQNPERNIQVASVQTLSRRLHIWKEKQFDIVIVDEAHHVPAESYKNIINSYPTAKLLGVTATPYRLSGEGFTDIFEELIISPSVKQFIEKGVLSQYDYYSVRENSEIQRELDSITTFQNGDYTDADMTRVC
;
A
#
# COMPACT_ATOMS: atom_id res chain seq x y z
N SER A 1 12.96 20.87 -10.21
CA SER A 1 11.79 19.96 -10.15
C SER A 1 12.11 18.82 -9.19
N ILE A 2 11.09 18.21 -8.60
CA ILE A 2 11.25 17.08 -7.68
C ILE A 2 10.86 15.83 -8.46
N ASP A 3 11.73 14.82 -8.46
CA ASP A 3 11.45 13.52 -9.04
C ASP A 3 10.84 12.58 -7.97
N CYS A 4 9.65 12.07 -8.25
CA CYS A 4 8.85 11.29 -7.32
C CYS A 4 8.48 9.93 -7.90
N LEU A 5 8.69 8.86 -7.11
CA LEU A 5 8.25 7.51 -7.41
C LEU A 5 7.10 7.14 -6.44
N VAL A 6 5.95 6.80 -6.99
CA VAL A 6 4.82 6.26 -6.22
C VAL A 6 4.72 4.77 -6.51
N MET A 7 4.81 3.95 -5.47
CA MET A 7 4.77 2.49 -5.56
C MET A 7 3.44 1.99 -5.02
N VAL A 8 2.72 1.19 -5.81
CA VAL A 8 1.45 0.58 -5.42
C VAL A 8 1.50 -0.93 -5.59
N HIS A 9 0.79 -1.64 -4.71
CA HIS A 9 0.72 -3.10 -4.76
C HIS A 9 -0.21 -3.58 -5.87
N ARG A 10 -1.37 -2.96 -6.05
CA ARG A 10 -2.39 -3.35 -7.02
C ARG A 10 -2.23 -2.56 -8.33
N GLN A 11 -2.31 -3.27 -9.45
CA GLN A 11 -2.12 -2.69 -10.79
C GLN A 11 -3.22 -1.70 -11.16
N GLU A 12 -4.44 -1.92 -10.70
CA GLU A 12 -5.60 -1.06 -10.94
C GLU A 12 -5.41 0.34 -10.35
N LEU A 13 -4.67 0.45 -9.24
CA LEU A 13 -4.40 1.72 -8.58
C LEU A 13 -3.44 2.61 -9.38
N VAL A 14 -2.59 2.03 -10.24
CA VAL A 14 -1.66 2.82 -11.08
C VAL A 14 -2.43 3.78 -11.97
N GLU A 15 -3.41 3.26 -12.71
CA GLU A 15 -4.24 4.08 -13.61
C GLU A 15 -5.09 5.10 -12.85
N GLN A 16 -5.67 4.67 -11.73
CA GLN A 16 -6.48 5.54 -10.89
C GLN A 16 -5.67 6.75 -10.41
N ILE A 17 -4.49 6.51 -9.83
CA ILE A 17 -3.63 7.59 -9.31
C ILE A 17 -3.20 8.53 -10.44
N VAL A 18 -2.74 8.00 -11.57
CA VAL A 18 -2.36 8.83 -12.72
C VAL A 18 -3.53 9.68 -13.23
N GLY A 19 -4.72 9.07 -13.32
CA GLY A 19 -5.93 9.78 -13.69
C GLY A 19 -6.33 10.88 -12.71
N GLU A 20 -6.18 10.64 -11.41
CA GLU A 20 -6.47 11.64 -10.37
C GLU A 20 -5.45 12.77 -10.36
N LEU A 21 -4.17 12.48 -10.50
CA LEU A 21 -3.12 13.49 -10.64
C LEU A 21 -3.39 14.42 -11.81
N HIS A 22 -3.79 13.86 -12.95
CA HIS A 22 -4.12 14.65 -14.14
C HIS A 22 -5.39 15.48 -13.92
N ARG A 23 -6.50 14.86 -13.51
CA ARG A 23 -7.80 15.54 -13.37
C ARG A 23 -7.82 16.62 -12.30
N ASN A 24 -7.22 16.35 -11.14
CA ASN A 24 -7.39 17.22 -9.98
C ASN A 24 -6.26 18.24 -9.84
N TYR A 25 -5.07 17.93 -10.38
CA TYR A 25 -3.87 18.74 -10.16
C TYR A 25 -3.16 19.16 -11.45
N SER A 26 -3.65 18.73 -12.63
CA SER A 26 -3.00 18.95 -13.93
C SER A 26 -1.55 18.46 -13.97
N LEU A 27 -1.24 17.42 -13.17
CA LEU A 27 0.06 16.79 -13.11
C LEU A 27 0.12 15.61 -14.08
N GLU A 28 1.21 15.55 -14.83
CA GLU A 28 1.48 14.47 -15.77
C GLU A 28 2.43 13.46 -15.15
N ALA A 29 1.99 12.21 -15.03
CA ALA A 29 2.79 11.11 -14.51
C ALA A 29 3.12 10.07 -15.57
N GLY A 30 4.28 9.43 -15.43
CA GLY A 30 4.65 8.23 -16.16
C GLY A 30 4.09 6.98 -15.48
N ILE A 31 3.87 5.92 -16.26
CA ILE A 31 3.37 4.63 -15.78
C ILE A 31 4.46 3.57 -15.92
N ILE A 32 4.75 2.88 -14.81
CA ILE A 32 5.64 1.72 -14.78
C ILE A 32 4.80 0.46 -14.52
N GLN A 33 4.15 -0.02 -15.57
CA GLN A 33 3.30 -1.18 -15.53
C GLN A 33 3.42 -2.00 -16.84
N ALA A 34 3.16 -3.31 -16.77
CA ALA A 34 3.10 -4.15 -17.96
C ALA A 34 1.98 -3.66 -18.91
N GLY A 35 2.27 -3.66 -20.20
CA GLY A 35 1.31 -3.19 -21.22
C GLY A 35 1.34 -1.68 -21.49
N TYR A 36 2.03 -0.88 -20.67
CA TYR A 36 2.14 0.57 -20.86
C TYR A 36 3.48 0.98 -21.47
N LYS A 37 3.43 2.02 -22.32
CA LYS A 37 4.63 2.68 -22.81
C LYS A 37 5.25 3.48 -21.67
N GLN A 38 6.53 3.24 -21.41
CA GLN A 38 7.26 3.96 -20.39
C GLN A 38 7.63 5.36 -20.86
N ASN A 39 7.56 6.33 -19.94
CA ASN A 39 8.00 7.69 -20.17
C ASN A 39 8.89 8.16 -19.01
N PRO A 40 10.20 7.87 -19.06
CA PRO A 40 11.13 8.21 -17.99
C PRO A 40 11.38 9.71 -17.81
N GLU A 41 10.99 10.53 -18.81
CA GLU A 41 11.14 11.99 -18.73
C GLU A 41 10.15 12.65 -17.76
N ARG A 42 9.09 11.95 -17.37
CA ARG A 42 8.15 12.47 -16.38
C ARG A 42 8.77 12.47 -14.98
N ASN A 43 8.60 13.57 -14.26
CA ASN A 43 9.11 13.71 -12.90
C ASN A 43 8.33 12.83 -11.89
N ILE A 44 7.05 12.61 -12.13
CA ILE A 44 6.26 11.69 -11.33
C ILE A 44 6.15 10.37 -12.07
N GLN A 45 6.51 9.28 -11.39
CA GLN A 45 6.35 7.92 -11.90
C GLN A 45 5.43 7.14 -10.95
N VAL A 46 4.40 6.51 -11.47
CA VAL A 46 3.52 5.61 -10.70
C VAL A 46 3.79 4.19 -11.16
N ALA A 47 4.17 3.34 -10.23
CA ALA A 47 4.69 2.01 -10.51
C ALA A 47 3.90 0.92 -9.80
N SER A 48 3.55 -0.15 -10.51
CA SER A 48 3.25 -1.41 -9.86
C SER A 48 4.55 -2.04 -9.37
N VAL A 49 4.61 -2.42 -8.09
CA VAL A 49 5.80 -2.99 -7.46
C VAL A 49 6.31 -4.21 -8.23
N GLN A 50 5.41 -5.09 -8.67
CA GLN A 50 5.76 -6.31 -9.41
C GLN A 50 6.45 -5.99 -10.74
N THR A 51 5.99 -4.95 -11.44
CA THR A 51 6.60 -4.55 -12.71
C THR A 51 7.92 -3.83 -12.50
N LEU A 52 7.97 -2.90 -11.55
CA LEU A 52 9.19 -2.16 -11.24
C LEU A 52 10.31 -3.09 -10.75
N SER A 53 10.00 -4.03 -9.84
CA SER A 53 10.97 -5.01 -9.34
C SER A 53 11.63 -5.81 -10.48
N ARG A 54 10.84 -6.26 -11.47
CA ARG A 54 11.35 -6.98 -12.65
C ARG A 54 12.15 -6.10 -13.61
N ARG A 55 11.87 -4.80 -13.65
CA ARG A 55 12.48 -3.81 -14.55
C ARG A 55 13.44 -2.86 -13.84
N LEU A 56 13.82 -3.17 -12.61
CA LEU A 56 14.67 -2.30 -11.79
C LEU A 56 16.00 -1.97 -12.47
N HIS A 57 16.55 -2.91 -13.25
CA HIS A 57 17.76 -2.71 -14.04
C HIS A 57 17.66 -1.56 -15.08
N ILE A 58 16.42 -1.23 -15.51
CA ILE A 58 16.16 -0.11 -16.44
C ILE A 58 16.02 1.20 -15.65
N TRP A 59 15.41 1.14 -14.47
CA TRP A 59 15.00 2.31 -13.69
C TRP A 59 16.00 2.76 -12.64
N LYS A 60 16.99 1.96 -12.30
CA LYS A 60 17.99 2.28 -11.26
C LYS A 60 18.84 3.52 -11.57
N GLU A 61 18.98 3.89 -12.86
CA GLU A 61 19.76 5.06 -13.27
C GLU A 61 18.96 6.38 -13.10
N LYS A 62 17.61 6.31 -13.07
CA LYS A 62 16.77 7.46 -12.76
C LYS A 62 16.83 7.70 -11.26
N GLN A 63 17.25 8.91 -10.87
CA GLN A 63 17.24 9.30 -9.47
C GLN A 63 15.85 9.81 -9.09
N PHE A 64 15.39 9.46 -7.89
CA PHE A 64 14.20 10.02 -7.28
C PHE A 64 14.56 10.76 -5.99
N ASP A 65 13.92 11.90 -5.77
CA ASP A 65 14.06 12.65 -4.52
C ASP A 65 13.15 12.08 -3.42
N ILE A 66 12.00 11.52 -3.83
CA ILE A 66 11.00 10.96 -2.92
C ILE A 66 10.49 9.64 -3.48
N VAL A 67 10.39 8.63 -2.61
CA VAL A 67 9.69 7.36 -2.87
C VAL A 67 8.50 7.27 -1.93
N ILE A 68 7.31 7.19 -2.49
CA ILE A 68 6.06 7.01 -1.75
C ILE A 68 5.61 5.56 -1.91
N VAL A 69 5.33 4.90 -0.82
CA VAL A 69 4.86 3.50 -0.79
C VAL A 69 3.45 3.45 -0.24
N ASP A 70 2.51 3.11 -1.10
CA ASP A 70 1.14 2.79 -0.69
C ASP A 70 1.08 1.37 -0.11
N GLU A 71 0.24 1.17 0.90
CA GLU A 71 0.17 -0.05 1.69
C GLU A 71 1.54 -0.49 2.23
N ALA A 72 2.20 0.44 2.91
CA ALA A 72 3.59 0.29 3.38
C ALA A 72 3.81 -0.93 4.30
N HIS A 73 2.75 -1.55 4.84
CA HIS A 73 2.85 -2.80 5.58
C HIS A 73 3.39 -3.98 4.75
N HIS A 74 3.42 -3.85 3.40
CA HIS A 74 4.07 -4.81 2.50
C HIS A 74 5.58 -4.61 2.34
N VAL A 75 6.15 -3.48 2.79
CA VAL A 75 7.57 -3.11 2.57
C VAL A 75 8.59 -4.16 3.05
N PRO A 76 8.36 -4.93 4.13
CA PRO A 76 9.28 -5.99 4.51
C PRO A 76 9.50 -7.09 3.45
N ALA A 77 8.65 -7.17 2.42
CA ALA A 77 8.87 -8.09 1.31
C ALA A 77 10.12 -7.71 0.49
N GLU A 78 10.86 -8.72 0.04
CA GLU A 78 12.13 -8.60 -0.68
C GLU A 78 12.04 -7.65 -1.90
N SER A 79 10.93 -7.72 -2.65
CA SER A 79 10.71 -6.88 -3.83
C SER A 79 10.69 -5.38 -3.52
N TYR A 80 10.09 -5.00 -2.37
CA TYR A 80 10.07 -3.60 -1.92
C TYR A 80 11.45 -3.16 -1.45
N LYS A 81 12.10 -3.97 -0.61
CA LYS A 81 13.44 -3.68 -0.10
C LYS A 81 14.45 -3.46 -1.22
N ASN A 82 14.43 -4.31 -2.25
CA ASN A 82 15.31 -4.19 -3.39
C ASN A 82 15.09 -2.89 -4.18
N ILE A 83 13.84 -2.47 -4.35
CA ILE A 83 13.52 -1.19 -5.00
C ILE A 83 14.01 -0.02 -4.13
N ILE A 84 13.66 0.02 -2.86
CA ILE A 84 14.03 1.09 -1.93
C ILE A 84 15.55 1.22 -1.84
N ASN A 85 16.27 0.12 -1.70
CA ASN A 85 17.73 0.10 -1.63
C ASN A 85 18.42 0.59 -2.92
N SER A 86 17.71 0.60 -4.05
CA SER A 86 18.23 1.15 -5.30
C SER A 86 18.18 2.68 -5.35
N TYR A 87 17.48 3.32 -4.40
CA TYR A 87 17.35 4.78 -4.30
C TYR A 87 17.75 5.28 -2.90
N PRO A 88 19.00 5.07 -2.48
CA PRO A 88 19.43 5.30 -1.09
C PRO A 88 19.39 6.77 -0.66
N THR A 89 19.33 7.70 -1.59
CA THR A 89 19.27 9.15 -1.33
C THR A 89 17.84 9.70 -1.32
N ALA A 90 16.87 8.91 -1.76
CA ALA A 90 15.47 9.33 -1.79
C ALA A 90 14.87 9.33 -0.37
N LYS A 91 14.06 10.34 -0.09
CA LYS A 91 13.22 10.33 1.12
C LYS A 91 12.11 9.30 0.96
N LEU A 92 11.92 8.45 1.96
CA LEU A 92 10.92 7.40 1.95
C LEU A 92 9.69 7.82 2.75
N LEU A 93 8.52 7.76 2.11
CA LEU A 93 7.23 7.97 2.75
C LEU A 93 6.36 6.72 2.59
N GLY A 94 6.01 6.08 3.69
CA GLY A 94 5.06 4.97 3.72
C GLY A 94 3.68 5.43 4.15
N VAL A 95 2.63 4.98 3.46
CA VAL A 95 1.23 5.19 3.83
C VAL A 95 0.58 3.84 4.05
N THR A 96 -0.13 3.66 5.16
CA THR A 96 -0.88 2.43 5.45
C THR A 96 -2.00 2.69 6.44
N ALA A 97 -3.10 1.98 6.30
CA ALA A 97 -4.18 1.95 7.29
C ALA A 97 -3.86 1.00 8.47
N THR A 98 -2.94 0.06 8.27
CA THR A 98 -2.61 -1.00 9.24
C THR A 98 -1.11 -0.99 9.55
N PRO A 99 -0.63 -0.08 10.42
CA PRO A 99 0.80 0.07 10.73
C PRO A 99 1.38 -1.08 11.57
N TYR A 100 0.55 -2.03 11.98
CA TYR A 100 0.96 -3.18 12.79
C TYR A 100 0.81 -4.47 12.00
N ARG A 101 1.79 -5.37 12.10
CA ARG A 101 1.70 -6.71 11.55
C ARG A 101 1.28 -7.70 12.63
N LEU A 102 0.58 -8.77 12.21
CA LEU A 102 0.29 -9.92 13.04
C LEU A 102 1.58 -10.64 13.53
N SER A 103 2.69 -10.51 12.79
CA SER A 103 4.01 -11.04 13.16
C SER A 103 4.71 -10.24 14.27
N GLY A 104 4.20 -9.08 14.66
CA GLY A 104 4.85 -8.21 15.65
C GLY A 104 6.13 -7.51 15.15
N GLU A 105 6.56 -7.76 13.92
CA GLU A 105 7.70 -7.08 13.31
C GLU A 105 7.33 -5.64 12.96
N GLY A 106 8.08 -4.70 13.52
CA GLY A 106 7.89 -3.27 13.31
C GLY A 106 8.47 -2.78 11.98
N PHE A 107 8.18 -1.53 11.65
CA PHE A 107 8.71 -0.84 10.49
C PHE A 107 10.03 -0.11 10.77
N THR A 108 10.57 -0.25 11.97
CA THR A 108 11.74 0.51 12.50
C THR A 108 13.02 0.28 11.71
N ASP A 109 13.13 -0.84 11.00
CA ASP A 109 14.30 -1.14 10.16
C ASP A 109 14.29 -0.37 8.83
N ILE A 110 13.14 0.25 8.47
CA ILE A 110 12.94 0.85 7.15
C ILE A 110 12.50 2.30 7.26
N PHE A 111 11.66 2.62 8.24
CA PHE A 111 11.14 3.97 8.48
C PHE A 111 11.67 4.50 9.82
N GLU A 112 12.15 5.74 9.81
CA GLU A 112 12.72 6.39 10.99
C GLU A 112 11.65 6.89 11.96
N GLU A 113 10.48 7.24 11.46
CA GLU A 113 9.39 7.84 12.24
C GLU A 113 8.02 7.26 11.84
N LEU A 114 7.14 7.08 12.82
CA LEU A 114 5.75 6.68 12.63
C LEU A 114 4.82 7.83 13.06
N ILE A 115 4.12 8.40 12.09
CA ILE A 115 3.08 9.41 12.33
C ILE A 115 1.72 8.72 12.37
N ILE A 116 1.06 8.73 13.53
CA ILE A 116 -0.24 8.09 13.72
C ILE A 116 -1.35 9.15 13.59
N SER A 117 -2.34 8.85 12.74
CA SER A 117 -3.54 9.70 12.64
C SER A 117 -4.39 9.64 13.91
N PRO A 118 -5.25 10.63 14.17
CA PRO A 118 -6.27 10.51 15.19
C PRO A 118 -7.14 9.26 15.00
N SER A 119 -7.65 8.71 16.10
CA SER A 119 -8.51 7.52 16.04
C SER A 119 -9.86 7.84 15.36
N VAL A 120 -10.53 6.79 14.84
CA VAL A 120 -11.89 6.89 14.28
C VAL A 120 -12.84 7.58 15.28
N LYS A 121 -12.74 7.24 16.57
CA LYS A 121 -13.53 7.87 17.63
C LYS A 121 -13.32 9.39 17.70
N GLN A 122 -12.07 9.84 17.64
CA GLN A 122 -11.74 11.26 17.63
C GLN A 122 -12.25 11.99 16.38
N PHE A 123 -12.26 11.33 15.23
CA PHE A 123 -12.85 11.88 14.02
C PHE A 123 -14.36 11.97 14.09
N ILE A 124 -15.03 11.01 14.71
CA ILE A 124 -16.49 11.07 15.00
C ILE A 124 -16.80 12.21 15.95
N GLU A 125 -16.07 12.33 17.06
CA GLU A 125 -16.24 13.41 18.03
C GLU A 125 -16.03 14.80 17.42
N LYS A 126 -15.16 14.93 16.43
CA LYS A 126 -14.92 16.16 15.67
C LYS A 126 -15.93 16.38 14.52
N GLY A 127 -16.87 15.49 14.31
CA GLY A 127 -17.86 15.57 13.21
C GLY A 127 -17.28 15.35 11.81
N VAL A 128 -16.07 14.81 11.70
CA VAL A 128 -15.42 14.47 10.40
C VAL A 128 -15.95 13.15 9.86
N LEU A 129 -16.24 12.19 10.74
CA LEU A 129 -16.87 10.92 10.42
C LEU A 129 -18.24 10.81 11.07
N SER A 130 -19.14 10.10 10.41
CA SER A 130 -20.46 9.78 10.95
C SER A 130 -20.36 8.78 12.10
N GLN A 131 -21.33 8.84 13.02
CA GLN A 131 -21.53 7.75 13.97
C GLN A 131 -21.94 6.48 13.24
N TYR A 132 -21.59 5.34 13.79
CA TYR A 132 -21.97 4.03 13.26
C TYR A 132 -22.29 3.08 14.41
N ASP A 133 -23.17 2.15 14.14
CA ASP A 133 -23.45 1.00 15.00
C ASP A 133 -22.72 -0.23 14.46
N TYR A 134 -21.95 -0.87 15.32
CA TYR A 134 -21.23 -2.08 14.96
C TYR A 134 -22.04 -3.32 15.35
N TYR A 135 -22.41 -4.10 14.36
CA TYR A 135 -23.08 -5.38 14.55
C TYR A 135 -22.09 -6.51 14.29
N SER A 136 -21.97 -7.43 15.23
CA SER A 136 -21.13 -8.60 15.11
C SER A 136 -21.93 -9.86 15.44
N VAL A 137 -21.47 -11.01 14.97
CA VAL A 137 -22.02 -12.31 15.31
C VAL A 137 -21.78 -12.57 16.80
N ARG A 138 -22.75 -13.16 17.50
CA ARG A 138 -22.59 -13.51 18.93
C ARG A 138 -21.50 -14.58 19.09
N GLU A 139 -20.65 -14.44 20.13
CA GLU A 139 -19.50 -15.29 20.43
C GLU A 139 -19.76 -16.81 20.44
N ASN A 140 -20.98 -17.26 20.61
CA ASN A 140 -21.33 -18.68 20.63
C ASN A 140 -22.20 -19.14 19.46
N SER A 141 -22.23 -18.37 18.37
CA SER A 141 -22.96 -18.76 17.15
C SER A 141 -22.23 -19.87 16.40
N GLU A 142 -22.94 -20.61 15.58
CA GLU A 142 -22.35 -21.63 14.69
C GLU A 142 -21.35 -20.97 13.73
N ILE A 143 -21.66 -19.77 13.26
CA ILE A 143 -20.80 -18.98 12.39
C ILE A 143 -19.46 -18.66 13.09
N GLN A 144 -19.49 -18.29 14.38
CA GLN A 144 -18.25 -18.02 15.12
C GLN A 144 -17.39 -19.29 15.25
N ARG A 145 -18.00 -20.46 15.48
CA ARG A 145 -17.27 -21.73 15.53
C ARG A 145 -16.67 -22.10 14.18
N GLU A 146 -17.35 -21.79 13.08
CA GLU A 146 -16.82 -21.98 11.73
C GLU A 146 -15.66 -21.03 11.45
N LEU A 147 -15.76 -19.74 11.83
CA LEU A 147 -14.68 -18.76 11.74
C LEU A 147 -13.45 -19.19 12.56
N ASP A 148 -13.67 -19.63 13.80
CA ASP A 148 -12.60 -20.11 14.68
C ASP A 148 -11.93 -21.41 14.16
N SER A 149 -12.62 -22.16 13.31
CA SER A 149 -12.09 -23.37 12.66
C SER A 149 -11.20 -23.10 11.46
N ILE A 150 -11.18 -21.85 10.94
CA ILE A 150 -10.34 -21.47 9.82
C ILE A 150 -8.91 -21.36 10.29
N THR A 151 -8.07 -22.27 9.81
CA THR A 151 -6.62 -22.31 10.13
C THR A 151 -5.72 -21.91 8.98
N THR A 152 -6.29 -21.62 7.81
CA THR A 152 -5.55 -21.31 6.60
C THR A 152 -5.47 -19.81 6.40
N PHE A 153 -4.26 -19.26 6.46
CA PHE A 153 -4.00 -17.86 6.21
C PHE A 153 -3.05 -17.75 5.02
N GLN A 154 -3.35 -16.85 4.08
CA GLN A 154 -2.49 -16.53 2.96
C GLN A 154 -2.09 -15.05 3.06
N ASN A 155 -0.80 -14.77 3.18
CA ASN A 155 -0.26 -13.41 3.36
C ASN A 155 -0.81 -12.64 4.59
N GLY A 156 -1.25 -13.36 5.64
CA GLY A 156 -1.80 -12.76 6.85
C GLY A 156 -3.29 -12.42 6.78
N ASP A 157 -4.00 -12.91 5.77
CA ASP A 157 -5.44 -12.75 5.60
C ASP A 157 -6.12 -14.10 5.33
N TYR A 158 -7.44 -14.16 5.46
CA TYR A 158 -8.22 -15.36 5.13
C TYR A 158 -8.18 -15.62 3.63
N THR A 159 -8.22 -16.91 3.23
CA THR A 159 -8.31 -17.24 1.80
C THR A 159 -9.72 -17.00 1.26
N ASP A 160 -9.83 -16.65 -0.04
CA ASP A 160 -11.13 -16.46 -0.70
C ASP A 160 -12.02 -17.71 -0.60
N ALA A 161 -11.42 -18.90 -0.59
CA ALA A 161 -12.13 -20.17 -0.43
C ALA A 161 -12.75 -20.33 0.97
N ASP A 162 -12.03 -19.88 2.02
CA ASP A 162 -12.50 -19.93 3.40
C ASP A 162 -13.63 -18.91 3.62
N MET A 163 -13.50 -17.70 3.07
CA MET A 163 -14.53 -16.66 3.14
C MET A 163 -15.82 -17.07 2.43
N THR A 164 -15.73 -17.73 1.28
CA THR A 164 -16.93 -18.24 0.54
C THR A 164 -17.66 -19.35 1.30
N ARG A 165 -16.97 -20.06 2.19
CA ARG A 165 -17.58 -21.16 2.98
C ARG A 165 -18.38 -20.63 4.18
N VAL A 166 -18.02 -19.45 4.71
CA VAL A 166 -18.64 -18.88 5.92
C VAL A 166 -19.72 -17.85 5.59
N CYS A 167 -19.70 -17.26 4.40
CA CYS A 167 -20.73 -16.35 3.89
C CYS A 167 -21.75 -17.07 3.02
#